data_a2806a52ff9fa0df0778cf26e5db14a9
#
_entry.id   a2806a52ff9fa0df0778cf26e5db14a9
#
_cell.length_a   1.000
_cell.length_b   1.000
_cell.length_c   1.000
_cell.angle_alpha   90.00
_cell.angle_beta   90.00
_cell.angle_gamma   90.00
#
_symmetry.space_group_name_H-M   'P 1'
#
loop_
_entity.id
_entity.type
_entity.pdbx_description
1 polymer ?
#
loop_
_entity_poly.entity_id
_entity_poly.type
_entity_poly.pdbx_seq_one_letter_code
_entity_poly.pdbx_strand_id
1 'polypeptide(L)'
;MSNRTPLPVPNAKESQLPTLAQYNPKVDLVEVRRDPQKYPRISATPLADAVAQMTPIVYGAALYRGQEMGAAQVRFIANALVSEILADTKFGLRSLSWMEIGMVIRNAVLGGAKEMYGVSVATLYSALVDYAKTEGHDAQTKAYQPK
;
A
#
# COMPACT_ATOMS: atom_id res chain seq x y z
N MET A 1 -3.93 29.93 -15.62
CA MET A 1 -3.41 29.35 -14.38
C MET A 1 -4.40 28.34 -13.84
N SER A 2 -3.88 27.22 -13.46
CA SER A 2 -4.71 26.17 -12.87
C SER A 2 -5.10 26.57 -11.43
N ASN A 3 -6.40 26.57 -11.14
CA ASN A 3 -6.91 26.77 -9.78
C ASN A 3 -6.89 25.46 -8.96
N ARG A 4 -6.20 24.46 -9.46
CA ARG A 4 -6.11 23.16 -8.76
C ARG A 4 -5.24 23.29 -7.53
N THR A 5 -5.69 22.69 -6.45
CA THR A 5 -4.85 22.50 -5.28
C THR A 5 -3.59 21.74 -5.72
N PRO A 6 -2.40 22.27 -5.46
CA PRO A 6 -1.20 21.55 -5.85
C PRO A 6 -1.16 20.19 -5.15
N LEU A 7 -0.69 19.20 -5.89
CA LEU A 7 -0.44 17.88 -5.34
C LEU A 7 0.59 17.97 -4.21
N PRO A 8 0.58 17.03 -3.26
CA PRO A 8 1.56 17.07 -2.18
C PRO A 8 2.97 17.16 -2.76
N VAL A 9 3.67 18.24 -2.44
CA VAL A 9 5.09 18.34 -2.78
C VAL A 9 5.83 17.48 -1.76
N PRO A 10 6.49 16.38 -2.20
CA PRO A 10 7.21 15.55 -1.26
C PRO A 10 8.38 16.31 -0.67
N ASN A 11 8.63 16.11 0.63
CA ASN A 11 9.87 16.57 1.25
C ASN A 11 11.05 15.72 0.70
N ALA A 12 12.28 16.07 1.05
CA ALA A 12 13.46 15.36 0.53
C ALA A 12 13.42 13.86 0.82
N LYS A 13 12.85 13.45 1.95
CA LYS A 13 12.69 12.05 2.32
C LYS A 13 11.62 11.38 1.47
N GLU A 14 10.45 12.00 1.33
CA GLU A 14 9.35 11.48 0.52
C GLU A 14 9.73 11.33 -0.95
N SER A 15 10.54 12.23 -1.51
CA SER A 15 10.97 12.17 -2.91
C SER A 15 11.82 10.94 -3.23
N GLN A 16 12.42 10.31 -2.21
CA GLN A 16 13.21 9.09 -2.36
C GLN A 16 12.38 7.83 -2.18
N LEU A 17 11.12 7.96 -1.77
CA LEU A 17 10.23 6.82 -1.57
C LEU A 17 9.67 6.33 -2.91
N PRO A 18 9.44 5.02 -3.04
CA PRO A 18 8.89 4.50 -4.29
C PRO A 18 7.46 5.00 -4.52
N THR A 19 7.17 5.32 -5.77
CA THR A 19 5.81 5.60 -6.22
C THR A 19 5.10 4.29 -6.56
N LEU A 20 3.78 4.34 -6.74
CA LEU A 20 2.99 3.15 -7.05
C LEU A 20 3.51 2.40 -8.28
N ALA A 21 3.95 3.12 -9.30
CA ALA A 21 4.48 2.53 -10.54
C ALA A 21 5.75 1.68 -10.32
N GLN A 22 6.48 1.92 -9.25
CA GLN A 22 7.75 1.24 -8.97
C GLN A 22 7.59 -0.09 -8.23
N TYR A 23 6.40 -0.39 -7.71
CA TYR A 23 6.14 -1.68 -7.06
C TYR A 23 5.96 -2.77 -8.11
N ASN A 24 6.69 -3.87 -7.95
CA ASN A 24 6.67 -4.97 -8.90
C ASN A 24 5.39 -5.80 -8.73
N PRO A 25 4.51 -5.90 -9.76
CA PRO A 25 3.28 -6.68 -9.67
C PRO A 25 3.52 -8.20 -9.69
N LYS A 26 4.73 -8.64 -10.01
CA LYS A 26 5.09 -10.05 -10.14
C LYS A 26 6.23 -10.47 -9.23
N VAL A 27 6.37 -9.80 -8.10
CA VAL A 27 7.41 -10.15 -7.12
C VAL A 27 7.15 -11.55 -6.54
N ASP A 28 8.23 -12.25 -6.20
CA ASP A 28 8.13 -13.53 -5.51
C ASP A 28 7.69 -13.30 -4.05
N LEU A 29 6.44 -13.59 -3.76
CA LEU A 29 5.84 -13.34 -2.45
C LEU A 29 6.45 -14.19 -1.35
N VAL A 30 6.89 -15.39 -1.66
CA VAL A 30 7.54 -16.27 -0.68
C VAL A 30 8.87 -15.65 -0.24
N GLU A 31 9.66 -15.15 -1.19
CA GLU A 31 10.91 -14.46 -0.88
C GLU A 31 10.67 -13.20 -0.06
N VAL A 32 9.65 -12.42 -0.43
CA VAL A 32 9.27 -11.20 0.31
C VAL A 32 8.99 -11.51 1.77
N ARG A 33 8.26 -12.60 2.03
CA ARG A 33 7.92 -13.00 3.40
C ARG A 33 9.11 -13.56 4.17
N ARG A 34 10.11 -14.12 3.49
CA ARG A 34 11.31 -14.68 4.12
C ARG A 34 12.36 -13.64 4.49
N ASP A 35 12.34 -12.48 3.87
CA ASP A 35 13.42 -11.48 4.04
C ASP A 35 12.85 -10.12 4.49
N PRO A 36 12.56 -9.97 5.79
CA PRO A 36 12.03 -8.71 6.31
C PRO A 36 13.05 -7.57 6.32
N GLN A 37 14.35 -7.85 6.17
CA GLN A 37 15.35 -6.79 6.05
C GLN A 37 15.32 -6.15 4.68
N LYS A 38 15.20 -6.96 3.63
CA LYS A 38 15.09 -6.48 2.25
C LYS A 38 13.70 -5.89 1.97
N TYR A 39 12.68 -6.47 2.59
CA TYR A 39 11.29 -6.08 2.39
C TYR A 39 10.66 -5.68 3.73
N PRO A 40 10.92 -4.44 4.20
CA PRO A 40 10.43 -4.00 5.51
C PRO A 40 8.91 -4.07 5.62
N ARG A 41 8.44 -4.46 6.79
CA ARG A 41 7.01 -4.56 7.10
C ARG A 41 6.49 -3.23 7.64
N ILE A 42 5.21 -2.99 7.42
CA ILE A 42 4.57 -1.78 7.91
C ILE A 42 4.66 -1.67 9.44
N SER A 43 4.54 -2.79 10.16
CA SER A 43 4.64 -2.79 11.62
C SER A 43 6.03 -2.42 12.15
N ALA A 44 7.06 -2.57 11.33
CA ALA A 44 8.44 -2.20 11.69
C ALA A 44 8.78 -0.76 11.30
N THR A 45 7.85 -0.03 10.70
CA THR A 45 8.07 1.34 10.23
C THR A 45 7.47 2.33 11.23
N PRO A 46 8.22 3.33 11.72
CA PRO A 46 7.66 4.36 12.58
C PRO A 46 6.45 5.04 11.95
N LEU A 47 5.45 5.41 12.74
CA LEU A 47 4.17 5.92 12.25
C LEU A 47 4.33 7.07 11.25
N ALA A 48 5.13 8.07 11.58
CA ALA A 48 5.34 9.21 10.68
C ALA A 48 5.93 8.79 9.34
N ASP A 49 6.88 7.86 9.35
CA ASP A 49 7.49 7.32 8.14
C ASP A 49 6.52 6.46 7.35
N ALA A 50 5.67 5.71 8.03
CA ALA A 50 4.64 4.89 7.40
C ALA A 50 3.63 5.76 6.65
N VAL A 51 3.17 6.86 7.26
CA VAL A 51 2.27 7.80 6.60
C VAL A 51 2.95 8.46 5.40
N ALA A 52 4.22 8.86 5.56
CA ALA A 52 5.00 9.45 4.46
C ALA A 52 5.15 8.46 3.29
N GLN A 53 5.37 7.18 3.57
CA GLN A 53 5.51 6.15 2.54
C GLN A 53 4.17 5.79 1.89
N MET A 54 3.08 5.79 2.65
CA MET A 54 1.74 5.51 2.12
C MET A 54 1.24 6.64 1.20
N THR A 55 1.61 7.88 1.46
CA THR A 55 1.12 9.04 0.71
C THR A 55 1.33 8.92 -0.81
N PRO A 56 2.55 8.63 -1.33
CA PRO A 56 2.71 8.46 -2.77
C PRO A 56 1.99 7.24 -3.33
N ILE A 57 1.76 6.21 -2.53
CA ILE A 57 0.97 5.04 -2.95
C ILE A 57 -0.48 5.45 -3.18
N VAL A 58 -1.09 6.15 -2.24
CA VAL A 58 -2.47 6.65 -2.34
C VAL A 58 -2.61 7.62 -3.52
N TYR A 59 -1.67 8.55 -3.64
CA TYR A 59 -1.65 9.51 -4.73
C TYR A 59 -1.57 8.81 -6.09
N GLY A 60 -0.67 7.83 -6.22
CA GLY A 60 -0.53 7.05 -7.45
C GLY A 60 -1.79 6.26 -7.78
N ALA A 61 -2.45 5.70 -6.76
CA ALA A 61 -3.71 4.99 -6.94
C ALA A 61 -4.80 5.92 -7.51
N ALA A 62 -4.91 7.13 -6.98
CA ALA A 62 -5.86 8.13 -7.49
C ALA A 62 -5.56 8.49 -8.94
N LEU A 63 -4.28 8.71 -9.28
CA LEU A 63 -3.87 9.00 -10.66
C LEU A 63 -4.22 7.85 -11.61
N TYR A 64 -3.95 6.62 -11.23
CA TYR A 64 -4.25 5.45 -12.07
C TYR A 64 -5.74 5.31 -12.34
N ARG A 65 -6.58 5.73 -11.39
CA ARG A 65 -8.04 5.71 -11.55
C ARG A 65 -8.60 6.97 -12.21
N GLY A 66 -7.75 7.94 -12.54
CA GLY A 66 -8.20 9.22 -13.08
C GLY A 66 -9.01 10.04 -12.08
N GLN A 67 -8.82 9.81 -10.81
CA GLN A 67 -9.57 10.49 -9.75
C GLN A 67 -8.81 11.71 -9.28
N GLU A 68 -9.45 12.88 -9.36
CA GLU A 68 -8.87 14.11 -8.84
C GLU A 68 -8.96 14.10 -7.31
N MET A 69 -7.84 14.40 -6.67
CA MET A 69 -7.76 14.35 -5.22
C MET A 69 -6.77 15.40 -4.74
N GLY A 70 -7.21 16.26 -3.83
CA GLY A 70 -6.36 17.30 -3.25
C GLY A 70 -5.34 16.73 -2.28
N ALA A 71 -4.29 17.49 -2.02
CA ALA A 71 -3.19 17.09 -1.14
C ALA A 71 -3.68 16.68 0.25
N ALA A 72 -4.59 17.46 0.84
CA ALA A 72 -5.13 17.16 2.16
C ALA A 72 -5.90 15.84 2.18
N GLN A 73 -6.66 15.56 1.13
CA GLN A 73 -7.43 14.34 1.02
C GLN A 73 -6.52 13.12 0.87
N VAL A 74 -5.47 13.22 0.06
CA VAL A 74 -4.49 12.15 -0.09
C VAL A 74 -3.83 11.83 1.26
N ARG A 75 -3.41 12.85 1.98
CA ARG A 75 -2.78 12.68 3.31
C ARG A 75 -3.74 12.11 4.34
N PHE A 76 -5.00 12.53 4.30
CA PHE A 76 -6.02 11.97 5.17
C PHE A 76 -6.20 10.48 4.92
N ILE A 77 -6.32 10.07 3.65
CA ILE A 77 -6.50 8.67 3.30
C ILE A 77 -5.26 7.87 3.72
N ALA A 78 -4.06 8.38 3.43
CA ALA A 78 -2.82 7.70 3.80
C ALA A 78 -2.72 7.48 5.32
N ASN A 79 -3.01 8.52 6.09
CA ASN A 79 -2.96 8.44 7.54
C ASN A 79 -4.02 7.46 8.09
N ALA A 80 -5.24 7.57 7.60
CA ALA A 80 -6.33 6.69 8.04
C ALA A 80 -6.05 5.24 7.67
N LEU A 81 -5.55 4.98 6.46
CA LEU A 81 -5.23 3.62 6.03
C LEU A 81 -4.12 3.00 6.86
N VAL A 82 -3.04 3.75 7.13
CA VAL A 82 -1.96 3.27 8.00
C VAL A 82 -2.50 2.96 9.39
N SER A 83 -3.33 3.84 9.94
CA SER A 83 -3.90 3.65 11.27
C SER A 83 -4.78 2.40 11.34
N GLU A 84 -5.60 2.16 10.31
CA GLU A 84 -6.45 0.98 10.24
C GLU A 84 -5.62 -0.31 10.11
N ILE A 85 -4.58 -0.28 9.29
CA ILE A 85 -3.67 -1.44 9.14
C ILE A 85 -3.00 -1.76 10.47
N LEU A 86 -2.46 -0.75 11.16
CA LEU A 86 -1.76 -0.96 12.42
C LEU A 86 -2.70 -1.37 13.56
N ALA A 87 -3.98 -1.03 13.47
CA ALA A 87 -4.98 -1.44 14.43
C ALA A 87 -5.53 -2.86 14.17
N ASP A 88 -5.23 -3.43 13.00
CA ASP A 88 -5.74 -4.75 12.63
C ASP A 88 -5.15 -5.84 13.54
N THR A 89 -6.03 -6.69 14.08
CA THR A 89 -5.65 -7.86 14.85
C THR A 89 -6.22 -9.15 14.26
N LYS A 90 -6.91 -9.06 13.13
CA LYS A 90 -7.74 -10.16 12.60
C LYS A 90 -7.18 -10.76 11.32
N PHE A 91 -6.62 -9.92 10.43
CA PHE A 91 -6.23 -10.35 9.08
C PHE A 91 -4.72 -10.42 8.87
N GLY A 92 -3.93 -10.02 9.85
CA GLY A 92 -2.47 -10.02 9.74
C GLY A 92 -1.91 -8.89 8.88
N LEU A 93 -2.65 -7.79 8.71
CA LEU A 93 -2.24 -6.66 7.87
C LEU A 93 -0.97 -5.99 8.38
N ARG A 94 -0.71 -6.04 9.68
CA ARG A 94 0.49 -5.47 10.29
C ARG A 94 1.77 -6.14 9.80
N SER A 95 1.65 -7.37 9.33
CA SER A 95 2.79 -8.16 8.82
C SER A 95 3.06 -7.95 7.34
N LEU A 96 2.24 -7.14 6.65
CA LEU A 96 2.46 -6.84 5.24
C LEU A 96 3.72 -6.01 5.07
N SER A 97 4.52 -6.36 4.06
CA SER A 97 5.64 -5.53 3.63
C SER A 97 5.13 -4.37 2.77
N TRP A 98 5.92 -3.32 2.66
CA TRP A 98 5.61 -2.21 1.74
C TRP A 98 5.53 -2.70 0.30
N MET A 99 6.37 -3.67 -0.07
CA MET A 99 6.30 -4.28 -1.41
C MET A 99 4.93 -4.89 -1.68
N GLU A 100 4.38 -5.63 -0.72
CA GLU A 100 3.06 -6.22 -0.85
C GLU A 100 1.96 -5.17 -0.91
N ILE A 101 2.02 -4.16 -0.04
CA ILE A 101 1.03 -3.08 -0.02
C ILE A 101 0.99 -2.36 -1.37
N GLY A 102 2.14 -1.96 -1.88
CA GLY A 102 2.23 -1.28 -3.17
C GLY A 102 1.75 -2.16 -4.32
N MET A 103 2.15 -3.43 -4.35
CA MET A 103 1.73 -4.39 -5.36
C MET A 103 0.22 -4.60 -5.35
N VAL A 104 -0.37 -4.82 -4.17
CA VAL A 104 -1.81 -5.07 -4.02
C VAL A 104 -2.61 -3.87 -4.50
N ILE A 105 -2.23 -2.66 -4.08
CA ILE A 105 -2.94 -1.45 -4.47
C ILE A 105 -2.79 -1.20 -5.97
N ARG A 106 -1.59 -1.39 -6.52
CA ARG A 106 -1.36 -1.27 -7.95
C ARG A 106 -2.25 -2.21 -8.75
N ASN A 107 -2.30 -3.48 -8.36
CA ASN A 107 -3.12 -4.47 -9.05
C ASN A 107 -4.61 -4.15 -8.94
N ALA A 108 -5.05 -3.66 -7.79
CA ALA A 108 -6.45 -3.30 -7.57
C ALA A 108 -6.88 -2.14 -8.47
N VAL A 109 -6.06 -1.08 -8.58
CA VAL A 109 -6.42 0.09 -9.40
C VAL A 109 -6.29 -0.18 -10.90
N LEU A 110 -5.48 -1.15 -11.31
CA LEU A 110 -5.34 -1.55 -12.71
C LEU A 110 -6.39 -2.56 -13.17
N GLY A 111 -7.40 -2.81 -12.35
CA GLY A 111 -8.48 -3.71 -12.72
C GLY A 111 -8.23 -5.15 -12.34
N GLY A 112 -7.68 -5.37 -11.16
CA GLY A 112 -7.55 -6.69 -10.57
C GLY A 112 -8.89 -7.41 -10.47
N ALA A 113 -8.93 -8.54 -9.79
CA ALA A 113 -10.08 -9.46 -9.76
C ALA A 113 -11.40 -8.86 -9.28
N LYS A 114 -11.38 -7.68 -8.63
CA LYS A 114 -12.59 -7.02 -8.14
C LYS A 114 -12.67 -5.59 -8.62
N GLU A 115 -13.89 -5.12 -8.89
CA GLU A 115 -14.13 -3.74 -9.24
C GLU A 115 -13.78 -2.82 -8.08
N MET A 116 -13.04 -1.77 -8.38
CA MET A 116 -12.75 -0.72 -7.42
C MET A 116 -13.47 0.55 -7.90
N TYR A 117 -14.49 0.99 -7.17
CA TYR A 117 -15.31 2.15 -7.55
C TYR A 117 -14.60 3.48 -7.35
N GLY A 118 -13.52 3.52 -6.62
CA GLY A 118 -12.75 4.71 -6.39
C GLY A 118 -11.69 4.47 -5.33
N VAL A 119 -10.79 5.43 -5.18
CA VAL A 119 -9.76 5.37 -4.15
C VAL A 119 -10.30 5.97 -2.86
N SER A 120 -10.42 5.15 -1.84
CA SER A 120 -10.85 5.55 -0.50
C SER A 120 -10.19 4.64 0.52
N VAL A 121 -10.27 4.99 1.78
CA VAL A 121 -9.77 4.11 2.86
C VAL A 121 -10.43 2.73 2.76
N ALA A 122 -11.75 2.70 2.58
CA ALA A 122 -12.51 1.45 2.54
C ALA A 122 -12.11 0.56 1.37
N THR A 123 -11.96 1.12 0.16
CA THR A 123 -11.60 0.32 -1.02
C THR A 123 -10.17 -0.20 -0.95
N LEU A 124 -9.23 0.62 -0.50
CA LEU A 124 -7.84 0.18 -0.35
C LEU A 124 -7.69 -0.83 0.78
N TYR A 125 -8.35 -0.61 1.90
CA TYR A 125 -8.33 -1.55 3.01
C TYR A 125 -8.92 -2.91 2.61
N SER A 126 -10.04 -2.90 1.91
CA SER A 126 -10.68 -4.12 1.40
C SER A 126 -9.76 -4.92 0.48
N ALA A 127 -9.04 -4.25 -0.41
CA ALA A 127 -8.09 -4.92 -1.30
C ALA A 127 -6.97 -5.61 -0.51
N LEU A 128 -6.47 -4.94 0.53
CA LEU A 128 -5.42 -5.52 1.39
C LEU A 128 -5.94 -6.72 2.19
N VAL A 129 -7.16 -6.66 2.69
CA VAL A 129 -7.79 -7.78 3.41
C VAL A 129 -7.97 -8.98 2.50
N ASP A 130 -8.48 -8.77 1.29
CA ASP A 130 -8.65 -9.86 0.31
C ASP A 130 -7.33 -10.54 -0.01
N TYR A 131 -6.28 -9.75 -0.23
CA TYR A 131 -4.94 -10.28 -0.46
C TYR A 131 -4.44 -11.08 0.75
N ALA A 132 -4.59 -10.55 1.95
CA ALA A 132 -4.10 -11.19 3.16
C ALA A 132 -4.77 -12.54 3.40
N LYS A 133 -6.04 -12.68 3.04
CA LYS A 133 -6.79 -13.94 3.18
C LYS A 133 -6.42 -14.98 2.12
N THR A 134 -5.86 -14.59 1.00
CA THR A 134 -5.59 -15.45 -0.15
C THR A 134 -4.10 -15.58 -0.42
N GLU A 135 -3.56 -14.80 -1.35
CA GLU A 135 -2.17 -14.90 -1.78
C GLU A 135 -1.18 -14.64 -0.64
N GLY A 136 -1.48 -13.68 0.23
CA GLY A 136 -0.63 -13.38 1.38
C GLY A 136 -0.56 -14.54 2.37
N HIS A 137 -1.69 -15.16 2.64
CA HIS A 137 -1.75 -16.34 3.52
C HIS A 137 -0.94 -17.50 2.93
N ASP A 138 -1.12 -17.78 1.64
CA ASP A 138 -0.40 -18.84 0.95
C ASP A 138 1.11 -18.59 0.96
N ALA A 139 1.54 -17.36 0.69
CA ALA A 139 2.94 -16.99 0.71
C ALA A 139 3.55 -17.15 2.10
N GLN A 140 2.83 -16.75 3.14
CA GLN A 140 3.27 -16.89 4.53
C GLN A 140 3.45 -18.37 4.90
N THR A 141 2.48 -19.19 4.54
CA THR A 141 2.53 -20.63 4.80
C THR A 141 3.74 -21.27 4.11
N LYS A 142 3.97 -20.97 2.84
CA LYS A 142 5.11 -21.51 2.08
C LYS A 142 6.44 -20.98 2.59
N ALA A 143 6.50 -19.74 3.04
CA ALA A 143 7.74 -19.14 3.55
C ALA A 143 8.26 -19.85 4.81
N TYR A 144 7.37 -20.40 5.61
CA TYR A 144 7.72 -21.05 6.86
C TYR A 144 7.58 -22.56 6.84
N GLN A 145 7.39 -23.16 5.65
CA GLN A 145 7.45 -24.61 5.52
C GLN A 145 8.88 -25.10 5.70
N PRO A 146 9.10 -26.22 6.42
CA PRO A 146 10.41 -26.84 6.49
C PRO A 146 10.83 -27.30 5.09
N LYS A 147 12.10 -27.06 4.80
CA LYS A 147 12.68 -27.54 3.54
C LYS A 147 12.95 -29.03 3.60
#